data_fbcf484c413f551bc7d46ce279a43eed
#
_entry.id   fbcf484c413f551bc7d46ce279a43eed
#
_cell.length_a   1.000
_cell.length_b   1.000
_cell.length_c   1.000
_cell.angle_alpha   90.00
_cell.angle_beta   90.00
_cell.angle_gamma   90.00
#
_symmetry.space_group_name_H-M   'P 1'
#
loop_
_entity.id
_entity.type
_entity.pdbx_description
1 polymer ?
#
loop_
_entity_poly.entity_id
_entity_poly.type
_entity_poly.pdbx_seq_one_letter_code
_entity_poly.pdbx_strand_id
1 'polypeptide(L)'
;MTGVQRFCSVLALLAVASNPARAQNAAHPWLTPDLAEAAKAEGQLTVYSSTNEQEGLPLWKIFEDATGVKVNYVRAADAALMGKIALEARSGQQSWDLINTPTANQLPSAVMAQFDPPEARNIMDSARDPARRWYGVYANYNSPAYNTNLVKKEDLPKTYEGFLAKKEWVGRVAIEGTDNEWMNAMFAHYGADKGRKLIEDIVSTLKVVVLDGHLAAARQVASGEYTVALNNYTMLTNNMKLSGAPTDFWAMDPVALFFGQVAINSKAPHAKAALLGANFMLSAEAQAFAAKTGRIPTRADTPANPPDVVARLTSAKVLPYSLSGDQIKSSQKLFDEIFKKR
;
A
#
# COMPACT_ATOMS: atom_id res chain seq x y z
N MET A 1 26.79 -83.49 4.24
CA MET A 1 25.36 -83.16 4.03
C MET A 1 25.12 -81.84 4.77
N THR A 2 25.27 -80.75 4.11
CA THR A 2 25.22 -79.42 4.70
C THR A 2 24.01 -78.64 4.09
N GLY A 3 23.02 -78.39 4.96
CA GLY A 3 21.81 -77.65 4.63
C GLY A 3 22.05 -76.14 4.63
N VAL A 4 21.81 -75.47 3.49
CA VAL A 4 21.87 -74.06 3.36
C VAL A 4 20.46 -73.51 3.61
N GLN A 5 20.26 -72.78 4.72
CA GLN A 5 19.05 -71.97 4.98
C GLN A 5 19.13 -70.64 4.25
N ARG A 6 18.23 -70.40 3.30
CA ARG A 6 18.05 -69.12 2.65
C ARG A 6 17.15 -68.26 3.52
N PHE A 7 17.67 -67.14 4.07
CA PHE A 7 16.89 -66.07 4.67
C PHE A 7 16.36 -65.17 3.54
N CYS A 8 15.03 -65.12 3.35
CA CYS A 8 14.38 -64.10 2.56
C CYS A 8 14.10 -62.90 3.43
N SER A 9 14.88 -61.81 3.26
CA SER A 9 14.57 -60.51 3.87
C SER A 9 13.51 -59.82 3.05
N VAL A 10 12.32 -59.68 3.60
CA VAL A 10 11.23 -58.86 3.02
C VAL A 10 11.51 -57.40 3.44
N LEU A 11 11.95 -56.59 2.50
CA LEU A 11 12.01 -55.13 2.68
C LEU A 11 10.59 -54.57 2.55
N ALA A 12 9.98 -54.21 3.67
CA ALA A 12 8.73 -53.43 3.68
C ALA A 12 9.05 -51.98 3.31
N LEU A 13 8.76 -51.55 2.10
CA LEU A 13 8.70 -50.13 1.72
C LEU A 13 7.50 -49.48 2.43
N LEU A 14 7.77 -48.74 3.49
CA LEU A 14 6.80 -47.80 4.05
C LEU A 14 6.64 -46.62 3.07
N ALA A 15 5.62 -46.65 2.25
CA ALA A 15 5.17 -45.49 1.47
C ALA A 15 4.59 -44.47 2.46
N VAL A 16 5.35 -43.45 2.80
CA VAL A 16 4.84 -42.26 3.51
C VAL A 16 3.89 -41.55 2.54
N ALA A 17 2.60 -41.81 2.68
CA ALA A 17 1.58 -41.02 1.97
C ALA A 17 1.64 -39.57 2.49
N SER A 18 2.25 -38.69 1.75
CA SER A 18 2.24 -37.25 2.04
C SER A 18 0.78 -36.78 1.93
N ASN A 19 0.23 -36.31 3.05
CA ASN A 19 -1.12 -35.73 3.09
C ASN A 19 -1.12 -34.47 2.25
N PRO A 20 -1.89 -34.39 1.15
CA PRO A 20 -1.87 -33.25 0.25
C PRO A 20 -2.21 -31.93 0.95
N ALA A 21 -3.07 -31.94 1.96
CA ALA A 21 -3.38 -30.76 2.79
C ALA A 21 -2.14 -30.25 3.56
N ARG A 22 -1.27 -31.14 4.04
CA ARG A 22 -0.04 -30.75 4.74
C ARG A 22 1.02 -30.19 3.79
N ALA A 23 1.06 -30.68 2.55
CA ALA A 23 1.93 -30.14 1.50
C ALA A 23 1.47 -28.75 1.05
N GLN A 24 0.17 -28.54 0.93
CA GLN A 24 -0.42 -27.25 0.55
C GLN A 24 -0.22 -26.20 1.64
N ASN A 25 -0.38 -26.54 2.91
CA ASN A 25 -0.06 -25.64 4.05
C ASN A 25 1.42 -25.28 4.13
N ALA A 26 2.31 -26.16 3.70
CA ALA A 26 3.75 -25.86 3.64
C ALA A 26 4.08 -24.87 2.51
N ALA A 27 3.32 -24.91 1.40
CA ALA A 27 3.47 -23.99 0.27
C ALA A 27 2.85 -22.61 0.55
N HIS A 28 1.74 -22.56 1.31
CA HIS A 28 0.98 -21.34 1.61
C HIS A 28 0.70 -21.26 3.13
N PRO A 29 1.66 -20.79 3.96
CA PRO A 29 1.53 -20.79 5.42
C PRO A 29 0.32 -19.99 5.96
N TRP A 30 -0.20 -19.04 5.20
CA TRP A 30 -1.39 -18.25 5.52
C TRP A 30 -2.71 -19.04 5.35
N LEU A 31 -2.66 -20.17 4.64
CA LEU A 31 -3.83 -20.99 4.35
C LEU A 31 -4.21 -21.83 5.58
N THR A 32 -5.19 -21.36 6.35
CA THR A 32 -5.72 -22.11 7.49
C THR A 32 -6.76 -23.13 7.00
N PRO A 33 -6.60 -24.45 7.27
CA PRO A 33 -7.43 -25.50 6.63
C PRO A 33 -8.93 -25.29 6.78
N ASP A 34 -9.40 -25.07 8.03
CA ASP A 34 -10.83 -24.92 8.33
C ASP A 34 -11.45 -23.71 7.62
N LEU A 35 -10.70 -22.57 7.59
CA LEU A 35 -11.16 -21.37 6.93
C LEU A 35 -11.12 -21.52 5.40
N ALA A 36 -10.12 -22.23 4.88
CA ALA A 36 -10.01 -22.51 3.45
C ALA A 36 -11.15 -23.40 2.96
N GLU A 37 -11.53 -24.44 3.71
CA GLU A 37 -12.67 -25.28 3.38
C GLU A 37 -13.98 -24.49 3.41
N ALA A 38 -14.20 -23.69 4.45
CA ALA A 38 -15.38 -22.85 4.56
C ALA A 38 -15.46 -21.80 3.43
N ALA A 39 -14.36 -21.16 3.08
CA ALA A 39 -14.29 -20.20 1.97
C ALA A 39 -14.52 -20.88 0.61
N LYS A 40 -13.98 -22.08 0.41
CA LYS A 40 -14.20 -22.88 -0.79
C LYS A 40 -15.66 -23.28 -0.95
N ALA A 41 -16.37 -23.55 0.15
CA ALA A 41 -17.81 -23.83 0.13
C ALA A 41 -18.64 -22.62 -0.33
N GLU A 42 -18.19 -21.38 -0.03
CA GLU A 42 -18.79 -20.14 -0.53
C GLU A 42 -18.48 -19.90 -2.03
N GLY A 43 -17.35 -20.44 -2.51
CA GLY A 43 -16.98 -20.58 -3.93
C GLY A 43 -16.46 -19.30 -4.60
N GLN A 44 -16.74 -18.11 -4.06
CA GLN A 44 -16.35 -16.84 -4.67
C GLN A 44 -16.04 -15.76 -3.64
N LEU A 45 -15.31 -14.71 -4.11
CA LEU A 45 -14.94 -13.53 -3.34
C LEU A 45 -15.05 -12.30 -4.25
N THR A 46 -15.86 -11.32 -3.91
CA THR A 46 -15.92 -10.04 -4.63
C THR A 46 -15.05 -9.00 -3.95
N VAL A 47 -14.00 -8.57 -4.66
CA VAL A 47 -13.00 -7.61 -4.20
C VAL A 47 -13.19 -6.28 -4.90
N TYR A 48 -13.50 -5.23 -4.14
CA TYR A 48 -13.42 -3.85 -4.61
C TYR A 48 -12.01 -3.31 -4.37
N SER A 49 -11.36 -2.75 -5.40
CA SER A 49 -9.99 -2.28 -5.24
C SER A 49 -9.66 -1.06 -6.09
N SER A 50 -8.84 -0.17 -5.55
CA SER A 50 -8.22 0.91 -6.32
C SER A 50 -6.85 0.54 -6.91
N THR A 51 -6.30 -0.60 -6.55
CA THR A 51 -5.08 -1.14 -7.17
C THR A 51 -5.35 -1.48 -8.63
N ASN A 52 -4.43 -1.11 -9.53
CA ASN A 52 -4.59 -1.38 -10.95
C ASN A 52 -4.61 -2.89 -11.26
N GLU A 53 -5.20 -3.25 -12.40
CA GLU A 53 -5.38 -4.65 -12.79
C GLU A 53 -4.07 -5.39 -13.04
N GLN A 54 -3.04 -4.68 -13.56
CA GLN A 54 -1.73 -5.27 -13.81
C GLN A 54 -1.03 -5.75 -12.54
N GLU A 55 -1.40 -5.17 -11.41
CA GLU A 55 -0.88 -5.53 -10.09
C GLU A 55 -1.87 -6.43 -9.33
N GLY A 56 -3.15 -6.09 -9.34
CA GLY A 56 -4.18 -6.79 -8.57
C GLY A 56 -4.53 -8.17 -9.11
N LEU A 57 -4.72 -8.32 -10.42
CA LEU A 57 -5.11 -9.62 -10.98
C LEU A 57 -4.07 -10.72 -10.76
N PRO A 58 -2.74 -10.50 -10.99
CA PRO A 58 -1.75 -11.51 -10.67
C PRO A 58 -1.65 -11.84 -9.17
N LEU A 59 -1.86 -10.85 -8.30
CA LEU A 59 -1.90 -11.07 -6.86
C LEU A 59 -3.06 -12.00 -6.47
N TRP A 60 -4.28 -11.69 -6.94
CA TRP A 60 -5.45 -12.50 -6.63
C TRP A 60 -5.44 -13.87 -7.32
N LYS A 61 -4.70 -14.02 -8.43
CA LYS A 61 -4.47 -15.33 -9.06
C LYS A 61 -3.74 -16.29 -8.12
N ILE A 62 -2.79 -15.81 -7.30
CA ILE A 62 -2.12 -16.64 -6.27
C ILE A 62 -3.16 -17.16 -5.27
N PHE A 63 -4.08 -16.32 -4.84
CA PHE A 63 -5.17 -16.70 -3.94
C PHE A 63 -6.10 -17.74 -4.57
N GLU A 64 -6.56 -17.52 -5.81
CA GLU A 64 -7.42 -18.45 -6.55
C GLU A 64 -6.77 -19.83 -6.69
N ASP A 65 -5.49 -19.87 -7.07
CA ASP A 65 -4.75 -21.12 -7.29
C ASP A 65 -4.55 -21.91 -5.98
N ALA A 66 -4.32 -21.19 -4.86
CA ALA A 66 -4.14 -21.81 -3.57
C ALA A 66 -5.45 -22.31 -2.94
N THR A 67 -6.59 -21.65 -3.21
CA THR A 67 -7.84 -21.90 -2.48
C THR A 67 -8.93 -22.56 -3.32
N GLY A 68 -8.89 -22.36 -4.62
CA GLY A 68 -10.00 -22.70 -5.53
C GLY A 68 -11.20 -21.76 -5.43
N VAL A 69 -11.13 -20.69 -4.63
CA VAL A 69 -12.15 -19.64 -4.54
C VAL A 69 -12.02 -18.67 -5.71
N LYS A 70 -13.09 -18.41 -6.44
CA LYS A 70 -13.09 -17.50 -7.58
C LYS A 70 -13.11 -16.06 -7.14
N VAL A 71 -12.24 -15.21 -7.71
CA VAL A 71 -12.17 -13.79 -7.37
C VAL A 71 -12.83 -12.91 -8.42
N ASN A 72 -13.89 -12.20 -8.02
CA ASN A 72 -14.51 -11.12 -8.79
C ASN A 72 -13.77 -9.81 -8.46
N TYR A 73 -12.81 -9.43 -9.28
CA TYR A 73 -12.01 -8.22 -9.07
C TYR A 73 -12.67 -7.01 -9.74
N VAL A 74 -13.15 -6.06 -8.93
CA VAL A 74 -13.80 -4.83 -9.40
C VAL A 74 -12.89 -3.64 -9.12
N ARG A 75 -12.25 -3.14 -10.16
CA ARG A 75 -11.33 -1.99 -10.08
C ARG A 75 -12.07 -0.68 -10.34
N ALA A 76 -11.93 0.30 -9.44
CA ALA A 76 -12.30 1.69 -9.69
C ALA A 76 -11.39 2.63 -8.87
N ALA A 77 -11.42 3.93 -9.16
CA ALA A 77 -10.73 4.94 -8.34
C ALA A 77 -11.35 5.05 -6.94
N ASP A 78 -10.57 5.45 -5.94
CA ASP A 78 -11.00 5.52 -4.53
C ASP A 78 -12.33 6.24 -4.34
N ALA A 79 -12.48 7.44 -4.89
CA ALA A 79 -13.72 8.21 -4.78
C ALA A 79 -14.94 7.49 -5.40
N ALA A 80 -14.74 6.79 -6.52
CA ALA A 80 -15.79 6.03 -7.17
C ALA A 80 -16.21 4.80 -6.34
N LEU A 81 -15.23 4.11 -5.71
CA LEU A 81 -15.51 3.01 -4.78
C LEU A 81 -16.28 3.49 -3.56
N MET A 82 -15.86 4.60 -2.95
CA MET A 82 -16.56 5.19 -1.81
C MET A 82 -18.00 5.57 -2.16
N GLY A 83 -18.22 6.21 -3.33
CA GLY A 83 -19.55 6.55 -3.84
C GLY A 83 -20.42 5.33 -4.09
N LYS A 84 -19.85 4.28 -4.71
CA LYS A 84 -20.53 3.01 -4.98
C LYS A 84 -20.98 2.32 -3.68
N ILE A 85 -20.08 2.20 -2.70
CA ILE A 85 -20.39 1.59 -1.40
C ILE A 85 -21.48 2.40 -0.65
N ALA A 86 -21.39 3.73 -0.68
CA ALA A 86 -22.40 4.58 -0.06
C ALA A 86 -23.79 4.42 -0.72
N LEU A 87 -23.85 4.21 -2.04
CA LEU A 87 -25.08 3.94 -2.76
C LEU A 87 -25.65 2.57 -2.39
N GLU A 88 -24.82 1.52 -2.42
CA GLU A 88 -25.20 0.16 -2.04
C GLU A 88 -25.71 0.09 -0.60
N ALA A 89 -25.01 0.73 0.34
CA ALA A 89 -25.43 0.78 1.74
C ALA A 89 -26.82 1.42 1.92
N ARG A 90 -27.13 2.48 1.14
CA ARG A 90 -28.45 3.13 1.17
C ARG A 90 -29.55 2.30 0.53
N SER A 91 -29.24 1.56 -0.54
CA SER A 91 -30.22 0.70 -1.22
C SER A 91 -30.41 -0.66 -0.55
N GLY A 92 -29.62 -0.96 0.49
CA GLY A 92 -29.61 -2.27 1.15
C GLY A 92 -28.94 -3.38 0.34
N GLN A 93 -28.31 -3.04 -0.79
CA GLN A 93 -27.51 -3.99 -1.59
C GLN A 93 -26.16 -4.22 -0.93
N GLN A 94 -25.63 -5.41 -1.11
CA GLN A 94 -24.31 -5.81 -0.58
C GLN A 94 -23.60 -6.61 -1.69
N SER A 95 -22.89 -5.91 -2.58
CA SER A 95 -22.28 -6.51 -3.76
C SER A 95 -20.79 -6.80 -3.60
N TRP A 96 -20.20 -6.45 -2.46
CA TRP A 96 -18.79 -6.64 -2.18
C TRP A 96 -18.55 -7.39 -0.87
N ASP A 97 -17.46 -8.15 -0.84
CA ASP A 97 -17.03 -8.90 0.34
C ASP A 97 -15.87 -8.20 1.03
N LEU A 98 -14.88 -7.79 0.24
CA LEU A 98 -13.63 -7.20 0.69
C LEU A 98 -13.30 -5.96 -0.13
N ILE A 99 -12.76 -4.93 0.51
CA ILE A 99 -12.20 -3.75 -0.17
C ILE A 99 -10.71 -3.62 0.10
N ASN A 100 -9.95 -3.26 -0.95
CA ASN A 100 -8.55 -2.86 -0.85
C ASN A 100 -8.33 -1.48 -1.46
N THR A 101 -8.14 -0.47 -0.60
CA THR A 101 -7.96 0.95 -0.97
C THR A 101 -7.27 1.70 0.16
N PRO A 102 -6.51 2.77 -0.10
CA PRO A 102 -5.97 3.62 0.97
C PRO A 102 -7.04 4.40 1.76
N THR A 103 -8.29 4.39 1.29
CA THR A 103 -9.39 5.16 1.89
C THR A 103 -10.43 4.31 2.64
N ALA A 104 -10.16 3.02 2.89
CA ALA A 104 -11.11 2.13 3.58
C ALA A 104 -11.49 2.65 4.99
N ASN A 105 -10.56 3.25 5.71
CA ASN A 105 -10.78 3.87 7.02
C ASN A 105 -11.79 5.04 7.01
N GLN A 106 -12.16 5.56 5.83
CA GLN A 106 -13.16 6.61 5.66
C GLN A 106 -14.59 6.05 5.57
N LEU A 107 -14.73 4.75 5.40
CA LEU A 107 -16.03 4.10 5.38
C LEU A 107 -16.70 4.22 6.76
N PRO A 108 -18.04 4.42 6.80
CA PRO A 108 -18.78 4.36 8.05
C PRO A 108 -18.52 3.03 8.79
N SER A 109 -18.29 3.09 10.08
CA SER A 109 -18.01 1.90 10.90
C SER A 109 -19.10 0.81 10.79
N ALA A 110 -20.34 1.20 10.51
CA ALA A 110 -21.47 0.28 10.34
C ALA A 110 -21.37 -0.61 9.09
N VAL A 111 -20.59 -0.20 8.06
CA VAL A 111 -20.43 -1.00 6.84
C VAL A 111 -19.17 -1.88 6.85
N MET A 112 -18.35 -1.77 7.90
CA MET A 112 -17.14 -2.57 8.08
C MET A 112 -17.32 -3.59 9.19
N ALA A 113 -16.98 -4.84 8.92
CA ALA A 113 -16.88 -5.88 9.95
C ALA A 113 -15.66 -5.60 10.85
N GLN A 114 -15.74 -6.06 12.10
CA GLN A 114 -14.56 -6.31 12.93
C GLN A 114 -14.05 -7.71 12.61
N PHE A 115 -12.75 -7.86 12.38
CA PHE A 115 -12.15 -9.16 12.05
C PHE A 115 -10.72 -9.25 12.59
N ASP A 116 -10.26 -10.46 12.81
CA ASP A 116 -8.94 -10.72 13.40
C ASP A 116 -8.27 -11.90 12.66
N PRO A 117 -7.68 -11.65 11.48
CA PRO A 117 -7.06 -12.71 10.70
C PRO A 117 -5.72 -13.11 11.32
N PRO A 118 -5.33 -14.39 11.26
CA PRO A 118 -4.08 -14.89 11.86
C PRO A 118 -2.82 -14.11 11.49
N GLU A 119 -2.72 -13.64 10.24
CA GLU A 119 -1.57 -12.88 9.73
C GLU A 119 -1.48 -11.45 10.28
N ALA A 120 -2.57 -10.91 10.86
CA ALA A 120 -2.58 -9.57 11.43
C ALA A 120 -1.54 -9.37 12.53
N ARG A 121 -1.17 -10.44 13.27
CA ARG A 121 -0.14 -10.37 14.32
C ARG A 121 1.24 -9.92 13.83
N ASN A 122 1.51 -10.09 12.55
CA ASN A 122 2.81 -9.76 11.92
C ASN A 122 2.86 -8.36 11.31
N ILE A 123 1.72 -7.64 11.31
CA ILE A 123 1.60 -6.29 10.74
C ILE A 123 2.04 -5.26 11.79
N MET A 124 2.74 -4.22 11.37
CA MET A 124 3.15 -3.12 12.27
C MET A 124 1.94 -2.48 12.95
N ASP A 125 2.08 -2.05 14.20
CA ASP A 125 0.96 -1.55 15.02
C ASP A 125 0.29 -0.31 14.40
N SER A 126 1.06 0.59 13.79
CA SER A 126 0.53 1.77 13.11
C SER A 126 -0.34 1.45 11.89
N ALA A 127 -0.25 0.24 11.34
CA ALA A 127 -1.04 -0.24 10.21
C ALA A 127 -2.26 -1.08 10.65
N ARG A 128 -2.68 -0.99 11.91
CA ARG A 128 -3.84 -1.70 12.45
C ARG A 128 -4.87 -0.70 12.99
N ASP A 129 -6.12 -0.87 12.59
CA ASP A 129 -7.20 -0.16 13.26
C ASP A 129 -7.36 -0.65 14.70
N PRO A 130 -7.35 0.25 15.71
CA PRO A 130 -7.61 -0.14 17.09
C PRO A 130 -8.95 -0.88 17.29
N ALA A 131 -9.94 -0.59 16.44
CA ALA A 131 -11.24 -1.27 16.43
C ALA A 131 -11.26 -2.51 15.53
N ARG A 132 -10.14 -2.90 14.92
CA ARG A 132 -9.99 -4.09 14.07
C ARG A 132 -10.97 -4.15 12.90
N ARG A 133 -11.22 -3.01 12.23
CA ARG A 133 -12.09 -2.93 11.04
C ARG A 133 -11.30 -2.88 9.75
N TRP A 134 -10.02 -2.50 9.82
CA TRP A 134 -9.11 -2.51 8.68
C TRP A 134 -7.67 -2.80 9.12
N TYR A 135 -6.89 -3.27 8.18
CA TYR A 135 -5.44 -3.50 8.31
C TYR A 135 -4.71 -2.97 7.09
N GLY A 136 -3.52 -2.41 7.30
CA GLY A 136 -2.63 -1.99 6.23
C GLY A 136 -1.96 -3.19 5.56
N VAL A 137 -2.06 -3.26 4.25
CA VAL A 137 -1.45 -4.33 3.43
C VAL A 137 -0.16 -3.87 2.76
N TYR A 138 0.04 -2.57 2.59
CA TYR A 138 1.28 -1.94 2.19
C TYR A 138 1.36 -0.53 2.76
N ALA A 139 2.59 -0.05 2.97
CA ALA A 139 2.87 1.30 3.42
C ALA A 139 3.14 2.22 2.20
N ASN A 140 2.48 3.39 2.19
CA ASN A 140 2.80 4.48 1.30
C ASN A 140 3.54 5.54 2.08
N TYR A 141 4.81 5.70 1.79
CA TYR A 141 5.59 6.82 2.27
C TYR A 141 5.58 7.92 1.22
N ASN A 142 5.43 9.14 1.67
CA ASN A 142 5.48 10.30 0.83
C ASN A 142 6.76 11.09 1.15
N SER A 143 7.61 11.22 0.16
CA SER A 143 8.90 11.89 0.26
C SER A 143 9.19 12.65 -1.02
N PRO A 144 10.05 13.68 -0.99
CA PRO A 144 10.50 14.32 -2.21
C PRO A 144 11.23 13.36 -3.15
N ALA A 145 11.04 13.55 -4.45
CA ALA A 145 11.72 12.84 -5.52
C ALA A 145 12.55 13.79 -6.38
N TYR A 146 13.67 13.32 -6.93
CA TYR A 146 14.55 14.14 -7.76
C TYR A 146 15.09 13.38 -8.95
N ASN A 147 15.51 14.10 -10.00
CA ASN A 147 16.20 13.54 -11.15
C ASN A 147 17.71 13.48 -10.86
N THR A 148 18.29 12.28 -10.88
CA THR A 148 19.69 12.04 -10.53
C THR A 148 20.69 12.52 -11.59
N ASN A 149 20.25 12.82 -12.81
CA ASN A 149 21.07 13.44 -13.83
C ASN A 149 21.16 14.97 -13.69
N LEU A 150 20.16 15.57 -13.00
CA LEU A 150 20.07 17.03 -12.85
C LEU A 150 20.55 17.52 -11.49
N VAL A 151 20.47 16.69 -10.45
CA VAL A 151 20.86 17.03 -9.07
C VAL A 151 21.72 15.94 -8.48
N LYS A 152 22.84 16.31 -7.91
CA LYS A 152 23.64 15.40 -7.11
C LYS A 152 23.06 15.26 -5.70
N LYS A 153 23.22 14.10 -5.09
CA LYS A 153 22.67 13.81 -3.76
C LYS A 153 23.17 14.77 -2.68
N GLU A 154 24.40 15.18 -2.75
CA GLU A 154 25.04 16.13 -1.83
C GLU A 154 24.47 17.55 -1.91
N ASP A 155 23.85 17.92 -3.03
CA ASP A 155 23.25 19.23 -3.28
C ASP A 155 21.77 19.31 -2.83
N LEU A 156 21.17 18.19 -2.40
CA LEU A 156 19.80 18.13 -1.96
C LEU A 156 19.59 18.89 -0.64
N PRO A 157 18.46 19.62 -0.48
CA PRO A 157 18.12 20.24 0.79
C PRO A 157 17.98 19.19 1.91
N LYS A 158 18.40 19.54 3.11
CA LYS A 158 18.24 18.67 4.29
C LYS A 158 16.92 18.92 5.03
N THR A 159 16.27 20.04 4.78
CA THR A 159 14.98 20.43 5.34
C THR A 159 14.13 21.11 4.26
N TYR A 160 12.82 21.24 4.48
CA TYR A 160 11.96 21.94 3.53
C TYR A 160 12.29 23.43 3.44
N GLU A 161 12.79 24.08 4.51
CA GLU A 161 13.27 25.47 4.44
C GLU A 161 14.45 25.62 3.47
N GLY A 162 15.26 24.59 3.33
CA GLY A 162 16.40 24.58 2.41
C GLY A 162 16.01 24.76 0.95
N PHE A 163 14.76 24.47 0.56
CA PHE A 163 14.25 24.75 -0.78
C PHE A 163 14.25 26.25 -1.12
N LEU A 164 14.07 27.12 -0.16
CA LEU A 164 14.05 28.57 -0.37
C LEU A 164 15.38 29.12 -0.91
N ALA A 165 16.48 28.40 -0.69
CA ALA A 165 17.79 28.75 -1.21
C ALA A 165 18.04 28.23 -2.64
N LYS A 166 17.20 27.34 -3.19
CA LYS A 166 17.40 26.66 -4.48
C LYS A 166 16.85 27.47 -5.65
N LYS A 167 17.38 28.67 -5.86
CA LYS A 167 16.91 29.60 -6.92
C LYS A 167 17.05 29.03 -8.33
N GLU A 168 18.00 28.13 -8.55
CA GLU A 168 18.22 27.40 -9.79
C GLU A 168 17.07 26.46 -10.16
N TRP A 169 16.16 26.18 -9.19
CA TRP A 169 15.01 25.29 -9.40
C TRP A 169 13.70 26.04 -9.70
N VAL A 170 13.73 27.35 -9.87
CA VAL A 170 12.54 28.16 -10.19
C VAL A 170 11.85 27.63 -11.46
N GLY A 171 10.55 27.27 -11.36
CA GLY A 171 9.76 26.66 -12.43
C GLY A 171 10.11 25.20 -12.73
N ARG A 172 10.99 24.60 -11.94
CA ARG A 172 11.47 23.20 -12.10
C ARG A 172 11.10 22.30 -10.95
N VAL A 173 10.24 22.76 -10.07
CA VAL A 173 9.72 22.02 -8.91
C VAL A 173 8.24 21.72 -9.11
N ALA A 174 7.85 20.48 -8.96
CA ALA A 174 6.47 20.03 -9.07
C ALA A 174 5.90 19.62 -7.71
N ILE A 175 4.57 19.61 -7.60
CA ILE A 175 3.81 19.04 -6.50
C ILE A 175 2.60 18.29 -7.06
N GLU A 176 2.24 17.17 -6.45
CA GLU A 176 0.96 16.51 -6.77
C GLU A 176 -0.20 17.22 -6.06
N GLY A 177 -1.27 17.48 -6.81
CA GLY A 177 -2.32 18.43 -6.46
C GLY A 177 -3.43 17.93 -5.55
N THR A 178 -3.36 16.69 -5.06
CA THR A 178 -4.38 16.09 -4.18
C THR A 178 -3.83 15.49 -2.89
N ASP A 179 -2.52 15.65 -2.65
CA ASP A 179 -1.79 15.02 -1.55
C ASP A 179 -2.00 15.77 -0.22
N ASN A 180 -3.20 15.60 0.31
CA ASN A 180 -3.58 16.19 1.58
C ASN A 180 -2.79 15.61 2.75
N GLU A 181 -2.38 14.35 2.65
CA GLU A 181 -1.62 13.66 3.69
C GLU A 181 -0.26 14.31 3.91
N TRP A 182 0.46 14.62 2.82
CA TRP A 182 1.73 15.32 2.90
C TRP A 182 1.56 16.73 3.50
N MET A 183 0.58 17.51 3.01
CA MET A 183 0.35 18.85 3.51
C MET A 183 0.02 18.88 5.01
N ASN A 184 -0.81 17.95 5.45
CA ASN A 184 -1.16 17.85 6.87
C ASN A 184 0.00 17.32 7.72
N ALA A 185 0.86 16.46 7.19
CA ALA A 185 2.09 16.06 7.86
C ALA A 185 3.04 17.26 8.06
N MET A 186 3.13 18.15 7.06
CA MET A 186 3.87 19.42 7.19
C MET A 186 3.29 20.28 8.32
N PHE A 187 1.96 20.41 8.41
CA PHE A 187 1.32 21.18 9.48
C PHE A 187 1.51 20.55 10.87
N ALA A 188 1.46 19.22 10.95
CA ALA A 188 1.70 18.51 12.21
C ALA A 188 3.15 18.64 12.68
N HIS A 189 4.11 18.75 11.76
CA HIS A 189 5.52 18.87 12.08
C HIS A 189 5.92 20.31 12.45
N TYR A 190 5.55 21.28 11.62
CA TYR A 190 5.98 22.67 11.76
C TYR A 190 5.01 23.53 12.60
N GLY A 191 3.81 23.04 12.88
CA GLY A 191 2.65 23.81 13.35
C GLY A 191 1.87 24.42 12.17
N ALA A 192 0.56 24.60 12.34
CA ALA A 192 -0.33 24.98 11.24
C ALA A 192 0.12 26.27 10.53
N ASP A 193 0.34 27.35 11.26
CA ASP A 193 0.70 28.66 10.69
C ASP A 193 2.09 28.65 10.05
N LYS A 194 3.09 28.09 10.73
CA LYS A 194 4.46 28.01 10.20
C LYS A 194 4.54 27.06 9.02
N GLY A 195 3.89 25.89 9.08
CA GLY A 195 3.86 24.95 7.99
C GLY A 195 3.18 25.52 6.75
N ARG A 196 2.04 26.20 6.92
CA ARG A 196 1.36 26.91 5.84
C ARG A 196 2.27 27.96 5.19
N LYS A 197 2.83 28.85 6.03
CA LYS A 197 3.74 29.90 5.54
C LYS A 197 4.93 29.32 4.79
N LEU A 198 5.56 28.26 5.29
CA LEU A 198 6.69 27.63 4.63
C LEU A 198 6.30 27.09 3.24
N ILE A 199 5.16 26.41 3.14
CA ILE A 199 4.65 25.91 1.85
C ILE A 199 4.39 27.08 0.90
N GLU A 200 3.70 28.14 1.34
CA GLU A 200 3.42 29.34 0.53
C GLU A 200 4.72 30.02 0.06
N ASP A 201 5.73 30.11 0.93
CA ASP A 201 7.04 30.68 0.58
C ASP A 201 7.78 29.82 -0.45
N ILE A 202 7.77 28.47 -0.33
CA ILE A 202 8.36 27.56 -1.32
C ILE A 202 7.64 27.73 -2.66
N VAL A 203 6.31 27.68 -2.65
CA VAL A 203 5.47 27.80 -3.84
C VAL A 203 5.73 29.10 -4.58
N SER A 204 5.78 30.24 -3.86
CA SER A 204 6.02 31.56 -4.46
C SER A 204 7.45 31.72 -4.95
N THR A 205 8.43 31.28 -4.15
CA THR A 205 9.86 31.44 -4.47
C THR A 205 10.27 30.59 -5.68
N LEU A 206 9.80 29.34 -5.75
CA LEU A 206 10.21 28.39 -6.76
C LEU A 206 9.21 28.27 -7.92
N LYS A 207 8.08 28.99 -7.87
CA LYS A 207 7.00 28.91 -8.88
C LYS A 207 6.61 27.45 -9.11
N VAL A 208 6.27 26.74 -8.01
CA VAL A 208 5.95 25.32 -8.02
C VAL A 208 4.79 25.04 -8.95
N VAL A 209 4.91 23.97 -9.76
CA VAL A 209 3.90 23.54 -10.72
C VAL A 209 3.06 22.43 -10.11
N VAL A 210 1.74 22.56 -10.16
CA VAL A 210 0.80 21.54 -9.66
C VAL A 210 0.53 20.53 -10.78
N LEU A 211 0.73 19.27 -10.48
CA LEU A 211 0.49 18.12 -11.38
C LEU A 211 -0.73 17.31 -10.91
N ASP A 212 -1.35 16.62 -11.84
CA ASP A 212 -2.46 15.72 -11.58
C ASP A 212 -1.94 14.27 -11.55
N GLY A 213 -1.85 13.71 -10.35
CA GLY A 213 -1.46 12.33 -10.08
C GLY A 213 0.04 12.09 -9.85
N HIS A 214 0.33 11.32 -8.81
CA HIS A 214 1.69 10.95 -8.40
C HIS A 214 2.49 10.22 -9.48
N LEU A 215 1.83 9.39 -10.31
CA LEU A 215 2.51 8.70 -11.41
C LEU A 215 2.98 9.69 -12.48
N ALA A 216 2.18 10.73 -12.77
CA ALA A 216 2.57 11.80 -13.69
C ALA A 216 3.76 12.58 -13.13
N ALA A 217 3.72 12.95 -11.83
CA ALA A 217 4.82 13.62 -11.15
C ALA A 217 6.13 12.80 -11.20
N ALA A 218 6.05 11.49 -10.88
CA ALA A 218 7.20 10.60 -10.95
C ALA A 218 7.79 10.51 -12.36
N ARG A 219 6.96 10.38 -13.40
CA ARG A 219 7.40 10.32 -14.81
C ARG A 219 8.07 11.62 -15.28
N GLN A 220 7.52 12.76 -14.89
CA GLN A 220 8.05 14.05 -15.29
C GLN A 220 9.35 14.40 -14.57
N VAL A 221 9.54 13.93 -13.33
CA VAL A 221 10.85 13.98 -12.67
C VAL A 221 11.82 13.03 -13.36
N ALA A 222 11.42 11.82 -13.66
CA ALA A 222 12.29 10.83 -14.31
C ALA A 222 12.74 11.28 -15.72
N SER A 223 11.86 11.95 -16.50
CA SER A 223 12.19 12.49 -17.80
C SER A 223 13.08 13.76 -17.75
N GLY A 224 13.20 14.39 -16.57
CA GLY A 224 13.90 15.66 -16.39
C GLY A 224 13.07 16.90 -16.75
N GLU A 225 11.77 16.77 -16.98
CA GLU A 225 10.84 17.92 -17.13
C GLU A 225 10.86 18.76 -15.84
N TYR A 226 10.79 18.10 -14.68
CA TYR A 226 11.02 18.73 -13.38
C TYR A 226 12.27 18.16 -12.73
N THR A 227 12.99 19.04 -12.05
CA THR A 227 14.17 18.66 -11.27
C THR A 227 13.79 17.88 -10.03
N VAL A 228 12.66 18.28 -9.39
CA VAL A 228 12.19 17.76 -8.11
C VAL A 228 10.66 17.72 -8.09
N ALA A 229 10.09 16.73 -7.41
CA ALA A 229 8.74 16.77 -6.88
C ALA A 229 8.82 16.91 -5.34
N LEU A 230 8.07 17.87 -4.75
CA LEU A 230 8.05 18.11 -3.30
C LEU A 230 7.42 16.97 -2.52
N ASN A 231 6.44 16.32 -3.12
CA ASN A 231 5.72 15.17 -2.60
C ASN A 231 5.60 14.11 -3.70
N ASN A 232 5.91 12.89 -3.37
CA ASN A 232 5.59 11.78 -4.26
C ASN A 232 5.52 10.48 -3.45
N TYR A 233 4.71 9.54 -3.91
CA TYR A 233 4.73 8.21 -3.33
C TYR A 233 6.07 7.55 -3.64
N THR A 234 6.85 7.30 -2.59
CA THR A 234 8.20 6.74 -2.70
C THR A 234 8.23 5.46 -3.53
N MET A 235 7.16 4.64 -3.45
CA MET A 235 7.06 3.41 -4.24
C MET A 235 7.08 3.67 -5.75
N LEU A 236 6.46 4.76 -6.23
CA LEU A 236 6.46 5.09 -7.67
C LEU A 236 7.84 5.53 -8.13
N THR A 237 8.49 6.39 -7.36
CA THR A 237 9.88 6.81 -7.61
C THR A 237 10.82 5.61 -7.61
N ASN A 238 10.67 4.74 -6.61
CA ASN A 238 11.49 3.53 -6.47
C ASN A 238 11.27 2.55 -7.62
N ASN A 239 10.02 2.34 -8.04
CA ASN A 239 9.71 1.48 -9.18
C ASN A 239 10.36 1.98 -10.47
N MET A 240 10.32 3.28 -10.73
CA MET A 240 11.00 3.88 -11.88
C MET A 240 12.53 3.72 -11.79
N LYS A 241 13.12 3.93 -10.61
CA LYS A 241 14.53 3.69 -10.38
C LYS A 241 14.92 2.23 -10.66
N LEU A 242 14.14 1.27 -10.18
CA LEU A 242 14.35 -0.16 -10.45
C LEU A 242 14.24 -0.50 -11.94
N SER A 243 13.45 0.27 -12.69
CA SER A 243 13.34 0.16 -14.15
C SER A 243 14.45 0.91 -14.92
N GLY A 244 15.45 1.48 -14.21
CA GLY A 244 16.60 2.17 -14.81
C GLY A 244 16.38 3.65 -15.09
N ALA A 245 15.28 4.27 -14.66
CA ALA A 245 15.07 5.70 -14.82
C ALA A 245 16.00 6.51 -13.88
N PRO A 246 16.48 7.70 -14.32
CA PRO A 246 17.38 8.53 -13.53
C PRO A 246 16.62 9.31 -12.45
N THR A 247 16.03 8.61 -11.51
CA THR A 247 15.27 9.20 -10.41
C THR A 247 15.57 8.50 -9.08
N ASP A 248 15.49 9.26 -7.99
CA ASP A 248 15.58 8.72 -6.63
C ASP A 248 14.75 9.61 -5.69
N PHE A 249 14.54 9.12 -4.49
CA PHE A 249 13.90 9.87 -3.40
C PHE A 249 14.92 10.20 -2.31
N TRP A 250 14.60 11.21 -1.50
CA TRP A 250 15.32 11.43 -0.24
C TRP A 250 14.35 11.79 0.89
N ALA A 251 14.66 11.28 2.07
CA ALA A 251 13.85 11.54 3.25
C ALA A 251 14.24 12.88 3.89
N MET A 252 13.23 13.65 4.28
CA MET A 252 13.34 14.86 5.09
C MET A 252 12.20 14.89 6.09
N ASP A 253 12.38 15.57 7.21
CA ASP A 253 11.32 15.77 8.19
C ASP A 253 10.23 16.73 7.71
N PRO A 254 8.95 16.34 7.69
CA PRO A 254 8.45 15.01 7.95
C PRO A 254 8.33 14.14 6.68
N VAL A 255 8.36 12.82 6.86
CA VAL A 255 7.87 11.86 5.85
C VAL A 255 6.45 11.47 6.24
N ALA A 256 5.48 11.74 5.40
CA ALA A 256 4.10 11.28 5.63
C ALA A 256 3.98 9.78 5.33
N LEU A 257 3.26 9.06 6.19
CA LEU A 257 3.00 7.63 6.05
C LEU A 257 1.49 7.37 6.12
N PHE A 258 0.97 6.65 5.15
CA PHE A 258 -0.38 6.11 5.16
C PHE A 258 -0.40 4.72 4.53
N PHE A 259 -1.52 4.01 4.61
CA PHE A 259 -1.57 2.60 4.26
C PHE A 259 -2.59 2.34 3.17
N GLY A 260 -2.24 1.47 2.22
CA GLY A 260 -3.24 0.72 1.50
C GLY A 260 -3.87 -0.28 2.46
N GLN A 261 -5.19 -0.25 2.57
CA GLN A 261 -5.91 -0.95 3.62
C GLN A 261 -6.78 -2.05 3.04
N VAL A 262 -6.97 -3.10 3.82
CA VAL A 262 -7.99 -4.11 3.58
C VAL A 262 -9.08 -4.00 4.65
N ALA A 263 -10.35 -4.01 4.24
CA ALA A 263 -11.51 -4.07 5.13
C ALA A 263 -12.54 -5.05 4.58
N ILE A 264 -13.36 -5.61 5.47
CA ILE A 264 -14.41 -6.58 5.14
C ILE A 264 -15.78 -5.90 5.33
N ASN A 265 -16.69 -6.13 4.40
CA ASN A 265 -18.08 -5.69 4.53
C ASN A 265 -18.74 -6.33 5.75
N SER A 266 -19.40 -5.54 6.60
CA SER A 266 -20.14 -6.05 7.77
C SER A 266 -21.27 -7.04 7.41
N LYS A 267 -21.71 -7.02 6.15
CA LYS A 267 -22.74 -7.92 5.59
C LYS A 267 -22.20 -8.65 4.34
N ALA A 268 -20.92 -9.02 4.35
CA ALA A 268 -20.29 -9.71 3.23
C ALA A 268 -21.09 -10.96 2.83
N PRO A 269 -21.52 -11.08 1.55
CA PRO A 269 -22.17 -12.29 1.06
C PRO A 269 -21.33 -13.55 1.26
N HIS A 270 -19.99 -13.44 1.18
CA HIS A 270 -19.04 -14.54 1.31
C HIS A 270 -18.03 -14.23 2.44
N ALA A 271 -18.52 -14.23 3.68
CA ALA A 271 -17.76 -13.76 4.85
C ALA A 271 -16.51 -14.61 5.16
N LYS A 272 -16.53 -15.91 4.87
CA LYS A 272 -15.36 -16.80 5.07
C LYS A 272 -14.31 -16.56 3.99
N ALA A 273 -14.73 -16.41 2.76
CA ALA A 273 -13.83 -16.04 1.65
C ALA A 273 -13.24 -14.64 1.86
N ALA A 274 -14.02 -13.68 2.38
CA ALA A 274 -13.52 -12.35 2.74
C ALA A 274 -12.46 -12.40 3.84
N LEU A 275 -12.68 -13.18 4.90
CA LEU A 275 -11.70 -13.34 5.99
C LEU A 275 -10.43 -14.02 5.50
N LEU A 276 -10.55 -15.07 4.67
CA LEU A 276 -9.40 -15.75 4.08
C LEU A 276 -8.65 -14.82 3.11
N GLY A 277 -9.36 -14.05 2.29
CA GLY A 277 -8.77 -13.05 1.39
C GLY A 277 -8.02 -11.94 2.14
N ALA A 278 -8.57 -11.45 3.25
CA ALA A 278 -7.89 -10.49 4.11
C ALA A 278 -6.64 -11.11 4.74
N ASN A 279 -6.73 -12.35 5.23
CA ASN A 279 -5.57 -13.09 5.77
C ASN A 279 -4.48 -13.27 4.71
N PHE A 280 -4.84 -13.61 3.47
CA PHE A 280 -3.91 -13.68 2.34
C PHE A 280 -3.21 -12.35 2.10
N MET A 281 -3.94 -11.24 2.00
CA MET A 281 -3.35 -9.92 1.74
C MET A 281 -2.37 -9.47 2.84
N LEU A 282 -2.53 -9.95 4.07
CA LEU A 282 -1.63 -9.69 5.19
C LEU A 282 -0.46 -10.69 5.26
N SER A 283 -0.44 -11.72 4.42
CA SER A 283 0.59 -12.76 4.44
C SER A 283 1.93 -12.26 3.91
N ALA A 284 3.01 -12.96 4.31
CA ALA A 284 4.34 -12.71 3.75
C ALA A 284 4.36 -12.95 2.23
N GLU A 285 3.63 -13.95 1.73
CA GLU A 285 3.56 -14.28 0.31
C GLU A 285 2.96 -13.12 -0.51
N ALA A 286 1.80 -12.59 -0.10
CA ALA A 286 1.14 -11.49 -0.79
C ALA A 286 1.97 -10.19 -0.73
N GLN A 287 2.54 -9.87 0.43
CA GLN A 287 3.34 -8.66 0.59
C GLN A 287 4.70 -8.77 -0.11
N ALA A 288 5.33 -9.93 -0.12
CA ALA A 288 6.55 -10.16 -0.91
C ALA A 288 6.27 -10.09 -2.42
N PHE A 289 5.10 -10.57 -2.88
CA PHE A 289 4.68 -10.37 -4.27
C PHE A 289 4.53 -8.88 -4.60
N ALA A 290 3.82 -8.12 -3.76
CA ALA A 290 3.63 -6.68 -3.96
C ALA A 290 4.96 -5.90 -3.87
N ALA A 291 5.91 -6.33 -3.05
CA ALA A 291 7.24 -5.71 -2.96
C ALA A 291 8.02 -5.79 -4.28
N LYS A 292 7.79 -6.79 -5.15
CA LYS A 292 8.42 -6.89 -6.47
C LYS A 292 8.04 -5.71 -7.37
N THR A 293 6.87 -5.11 -7.15
CA THR A 293 6.40 -3.92 -7.89
C THR A 293 6.70 -2.61 -7.16
N GLY A 294 7.55 -2.65 -6.13
CA GLY A 294 7.97 -1.47 -5.37
C GLY A 294 7.08 -1.12 -4.18
N ARG A 295 6.00 -1.88 -3.90
CA ARG A 295 5.20 -1.70 -2.68
C ARG A 295 6.06 -1.96 -1.44
N ILE A 296 5.83 -1.20 -0.39
CA ILE A 296 6.55 -1.37 0.87
C ILE A 296 5.68 -2.19 1.83
N PRO A 297 6.15 -3.38 2.24
CA PRO A 297 5.40 -4.23 3.16
C PRO A 297 5.12 -3.56 4.51
N THR A 298 3.97 -3.89 5.10
CA THR A 298 3.63 -3.52 6.50
C THR A 298 4.08 -4.58 7.50
N ARG A 299 4.63 -5.68 7.02
CA ARG A 299 5.19 -6.77 7.83
C ARG A 299 6.67 -6.52 8.12
N ALA A 300 7.07 -6.72 9.36
CA ALA A 300 8.49 -6.60 9.76
C ALA A 300 9.38 -7.73 9.21
N ASP A 301 8.79 -8.89 8.94
CA ASP A 301 9.47 -10.09 8.44
C ASP A 301 9.50 -10.21 6.90
N THR A 302 8.95 -9.23 6.19
CA THR A 302 8.94 -9.18 4.73
C THR A 302 9.71 -7.96 4.25
N PRO A 303 10.88 -8.14 3.60
CA PRO A 303 11.70 -7.01 3.15
C PRO A 303 11.03 -6.23 2.01
N ALA A 304 11.24 -4.92 2.00
CA ALA A 304 10.96 -4.08 0.83
C ALA A 304 11.94 -4.37 -0.32
N ASN A 305 11.66 -3.86 -1.49
CA ASN A 305 12.56 -3.94 -2.64
C ASN A 305 12.87 -2.52 -3.18
N PRO A 306 14.13 -2.03 -3.12
CA PRO A 306 15.29 -2.67 -2.47
C PRO A 306 15.16 -2.69 -0.93
N PRO A 307 15.89 -3.56 -0.23
CA PRO A 307 15.74 -3.74 1.23
C PRO A 307 16.08 -2.50 2.07
N ASP A 308 16.89 -1.57 1.57
CA ASP A 308 17.31 -0.36 2.27
C ASP A 308 16.28 0.78 2.23
N VAL A 309 15.22 0.65 1.41
CA VAL A 309 14.19 1.70 1.23
C VAL A 309 13.59 2.15 2.56
N VAL A 310 13.21 1.22 3.41
CA VAL A 310 12.59 1.55 4.70
C VAL A 310 13.58 2.28 5.61
N ALA A 311 14.82 1.79 5.70
CA ALA A 311 15.85 2.44 6.52
C ALA A 311 16.16 3.86 6.03
N ARG A 312 16.17 4.09 4.72
CA ARG A 312 16.34 5.43 4.14
C ARG A 312 15.18 6.37 4.53
N LEU A 313 13.94 5.89 4.50
CA LEU A 313 12.75 6.67 4.84
C LEU A 313 12.66 6.97 6.32
N THR A 314 12.96 5.99 7.18
CA THR A 314 12.92 6.12 8.63
C THR A 314 14.16 6.81 9.22
N SER A 315 15.11 7.24 8.39
CA SER A 315 16.17 8.17 8.80
C SER A 315 15.64 9.58 9.07
N ALA A 316 14.42 9.88 8.62
CA ALA A 316 13.68 11.09 8.94
C ALA A 316 12.49 10.77 9.85
N LYS A 317 11.85 11.82 10.38
CA LYS A 317 10.66 11.69 11.23
C LYS A 317 9.46 11.26 10.40
N VAL A 318 9.08 9.99 10.54
CA VAL A 318 7.88 9.45 9.90
C VAL A 318 6.65 9.79 10.72
N LEU A 319 5.65 10.38 10.08
CA LEU A 319 4.35 10.69 10.68
C LEU A 319 3.27 9.82 10.04
N PRO A 320 2.74 8.81 10.76
CA PRO A 320 1.55 8.08 10.33
C PRO A 320 0.37 9.05 10.22
N TYR A 321 -0.33 8.99 9.10
CA TYR A 321 -1.41 9.91 8.82
C TYR A 321 -2.66 9.17 8.34
N SER A 322 -3.81 9.58 8.86
CA SER A 322 -5.13 9.10 8.46
C SER A 322 -6.13 10.22 8.61
N LEU A 323 -6.77 10.61 7.51
CA LEU A 323 -7.77 11.69 7.50
C LEU A 323 -9.18 11.09 7.42
N SER A 324 -10.11 11.64 8.18
CA SER A 324 -11.54 11.42 7.96
C SER A 324 -12.01 12.12 6.69
N GLY A 325 -13.16 11.71 6.14
CA GLY A 325 -13.71 12.31 4.93
C GLY A 325 -13.94 13.84 5.03
N ASP A 326 -14.31 14.35 6.22
CA ASP A 326 -14.49 15.80 6.41
C ASP A 326 -13.16 16.54 6.53
N GLN A 327 -12.15 15.93 7.13
CA GLN A 327 -10.79 16.47 7.17
C GLN A 327 -10.20 16.54 5.75
N ILE A 328 -10.42 15.54 4.90
CA ILE A 328 -9.97 15.56 3.49
C ILE A 328 -10.59 16.73 2.74
N LYS A 329 -11.91 16.96 2.87
CA LYS A 329 -12.58 18.09 2.20
C LYS A 329 -12.00 19.43 2.64
N SER A 330 -11.78 19.61 3.94
CA SER A 330 -11.20 20.83 4.51
C SER A 330 -9.76 21.03 4.03
N SER A 331 -8.97 19.95 4.02
CA SER A 331 -7.59 19.95 3.56
C SER A 331 -7.49 20.22 2.07
N GLN A 332 -8.37 19.63 1.25
CA GLN A 332 -8.38 19.88 -0.20
C GLN A 332 -8.68 21.36 -0.51
N LYS A 333 -9.65 21.96 0.19
CA LYS A 333 -9.93 23.39 0.05
C LYS A 333 -8.69 24.24 0.36
N LEU A 334 -8.00 23.92 1.46
CA LEU A 334 -6.79 24.63 1.85
C LEU A 334 -5.65 24.40 0.85
N PHE A 335 -5.50 23.18 0.34
CA PHE A 335 -4.53 22.86 -0.72
C PHE A 335 -4.80 23.72 -1.96
N ASP A 336 -6.06 23.79 -2.41
CA ASP A 336 -6.46 24.59 -3.57
C ASP A 336 -6.21 26.11 -3.33
N GLU A 337 -6.37 26.60 -2.11
CA GLU A 337 -6.05 27.97 -1.73
C GLU A 337 -4.54 28.29 -1.85
N ILE A 338 -3.67 27.38 -1.48
CA ILE A 338 -2.22 27.55 -1.51
C ILE A 338 -1.66 27.39 -2.93
N PHE A 339 -2.15 26.40 -3.68
CA PHE A 339 -1.50 25.97 -4.92
C PHE A 339 -2.24 26.36 -6.20
N LYS A 340 -3.58 26.53 -6.19
CA LYS A 340 -4.38 26.71 -7.41
C LYS A 340 -4.93 28.13 -7.62
N LYS A 341 -4.83 29.00 -6.62
CA LYS A 341 -5.32 30.41 -6.73
C LYS A 341 -4.26 31.36 -7.29
N ARG A 342 -3.60 30.98 -8.39
CA ARG A 342 -2.61 31.86 -9.05
C ARG A 342 -2.94 32.06 -10.51
#